data_2a6315802dd0ede51e9e64c2ff7d4c39
#
_entry.id   2a6315802dd0ede51e9e64c2ff7d4c39
#
_cell.length_a   1.000
_cell.length_b   1.000
_cell.length_c   1.000
_cell.angle_alpha   90.00
_cell.angle_beta   90.00
_cell.angle_gamma   90.00
#
_symmetry.space_group_name_H-M   'P 1'
#
loop_
_entity.id
_entity.type
_entity.pdbx_description
1 polymer ?
#
loop_
_entity_poly.entity_id
_entity_poly.type
_entity_poly.pdbx_seq_one_letter_code
_entity_poly.pdbx_strand_id
1 'polypeptide(L)'
;MYNPAPMQLRMWMYDLAREQSPSLDDLRRFCKLTEASGFNAIGLYLEHRFAYPSTPWSHGKGCLTPDMVQVLEGEFPNLQIIPFINLLGHFEGMLYTEYGKRFREESFKGLQACPSMPEFMALCESMIDDTLRSFKSQIVHIGGDETSQLGACPRCRERVESARTGEDGKAAIYAEHIGPLAKRVIDAGRRPAVWGDMFLEHPTAMPAMPKETLVFDWQYFKSPLETSNKFIEHGFEVVCCPAIQTYNAVWCHLPESERNVREHIDAALELGAYGVCVTTWECGLFGNYETIMPMIEATGKMLGDQSLKPIEQSVVLSSYADRSDRHFEWARLMGVELQNVGGTFAFSQIRSSLKVRLLLNGNPFLAWLHHQEELTGEIGDRALAILDQAISIAPENATRGVSEFVRGAIEFVRYADQARQAYAQGLPGVAVASLTPCRQIFENMEKTARATNFNSGGSLADIQRCKVAKEHVEKVILRIKEFGDGNLGYLPAFEVLTHPKFMPHDQACWWLINKWANE
;
A
#
# COMPACT_ATOMS: atom_id res chain seq x y z
N MET A 1 3.50 -22.78 34.12
CA MET A 1 3.49 -22.37 32.72
C MET A 1 2.35 -21.37 32.57
N TYR A 2 2.71 -20.14 32.26
CA TYR A 2 1.72 -19.09 31.98
C TYR A 2 1.07 -19.45 30.66
N ASN A 3 -0.22 -19.72 30.67
CA ASN A 3 -1.00 -19.94 29.44
C ASN A 3 -1.63 -18.57 29.14
N PRO A 4 -1.06 -17.77 28.22
CA PRO A 4 -1.62 -16.46 27.95
C PRO A 4 -3.05 -16.63 27.42
N ALA A 5 -3.93 -15.72 27.82
CA ALA A 5 -5.28 -15.69 27.26
C ALA A 5 -5.17 -15.54 25.74
N PRO A 6 -6.04 -16.22 24.96
CA PRO A 6 -6.01 -16.10 23.51
C PRO A 6 -6.22 -14.63 23.12
N MET A 7 -5.46 -14.13 22.14
CA MET A 7 -5.63 -12.77 21.59
C MET A 7 -7.08 -12.55 21.18
N GLN A 8 -7.67 -11.45 21.65
CA GLN A 8 -9.08 -11.11 21.36
C GLN A 8 -9.29 -10.81 19.88
N LEU A 9 -8.29 -10.16 19.24
CA LEU A 9 -8.32 -9.80 17.83
C LEU A 9 -7.16 -10.47 17.09
N ARG A 10 -7.49 -11.27 16.09
CA ARG A 10 -6.56 -11.85 15.12
C ARG A 10 -7.08 -11.52 13.74
N MET A 11 -6.48 -10.55 13.07
CA MET A 11 -6.99 -10.06 11.80
C MET A 11 -5.88 -9.82 10.78
N TRP A 12 -6.28 -9.78 9.52
CA TRP A 12 -5.53 -9.15 8.46
C TRP A 12 -6.37 -8.05 7.81
N MET A 13 -5.71 -7.10 7.18
CA MET A 13 -6.35 -5.94 6.59
C MET A 13 -6.19 -5.98 5.06
N TYR A 14 -7.32 -5.91 4.36
CA TYR A 14 -7.39 -5.78 2.90
C TYR A 14 -7.45 -4.31 2.51
N ASP A 15 -6.49 -3.86 1.71
CA ASP A 15 -6.38 -2.49 1.26
C ASP A 15 -7.22 -2.26 -0.02
N LEU A 16 -8.38 -1.63 0.12
CA LEU A 16 -9.23 -1.22 -0.99
C LEU A 16 -8.80 0.13 -1.58
N ALA A 17 -8.21 0.99 -0.75
CA ALA A 17 -7.92 2.37 -1.12
C ALA A 17 -6.95 2.50 -2.29
N ARG A 18 -6.05 1.53 -2.46
CA ARG A 18 -5.12 1.49 -3.60
C ARG A 18 -5.78 0.86 -4.83
N GLU A 19 -7.00 1.36 -5.13
CA GLU A 19 -7.76 1.13 -6.37
C GLU A 19 -8.23 -0.30 -6.57
N GLN A 20 -8.37 -1.05 -5.49
CA GLN A 20 -8.95 -2.38 -5.59
C GLN A 20 -10.45 -2.28 -5.86
N SER A 21 -10.93 -3.15 -6.73
CA SER A 21 -12.34 -3.23 -7.12
C SER A 21 -12.81 -4.69 -7.05
N PRO A 22 -12.77 -5.32 -5.85
CA PRO A 22 -13.11 -6.73 -5.70
C PRO A 22 -14.59 -6.94 -6.02
N SER A 23 -14.87 -8.06 -6.69
CA SER A 23 -16.23 -8.54 -6.80
C SER A 23 -16.72 -9.08 -5.45
N LEU A 24 -18.04 -9.24 -5.30
CA LEU A 24 -18.59 -9.88 -4.12
C LEU A 24 -18.04 -11.31 -3.92
N ASP A 25 -17.78 -12.03 -5.02
CA ASP A 25 -17.21 -13.38 -4.95
C ASP A 25 -15.74 -13.37 -4.51
N ASP A 26 -14.95 -12.35 -4.86
CA ASP A 26 -13.61 -12.17 -4.32
C ASP A 26 -13.65 -11.92 -2.82
N LEU A 27 -14.53 -11.05 -2.37
CA LEU A 27 -14.70 -10.77 -0.94
C LEU A 27 -15.17 -12.00 -0.15
N ARG A 28 -16.09 -12.80 -0.72
CA ARG A 28 -16.48 -14.10 -0.14
C ARG A 28 -15.29 -15.04 0.01
N ARG A 29 -14.44 -15.09 -1.02
CA ARG A 29 -13.24 -15.91 -0.99
C ARG A 29 -12.26 -15.43 0.08
N PHE A 30 -12.08 -14.12 0.24
CA PHE A 30 -11.25 -13.54 1.29
C PHE A 30 -11.81 -13.83 2.70
N CYS A 31 -13.11 -13.69 2.89
CA CYS A 31 -13.75 -14.07 4.15
C CYS A 31 -13.58 -15.55 4.49
N LYS A 32 -13.78 -16.45 3.52
CA LYS A 32 -13.55 -17.90 3.71
C LYS A 32 -12.11 -18.22 4.09
N LEU A 33 -11.15 -17.61 3.39
CA LEU A 33 -9.73 -17.76 3.70
C LEU A 33 -9.44 -17.27 5.12
N THR A 34 -9.99 -16.13 5.51
CA THR A 34 -9.81 -15.54 6.83
C THR A 34 -10.25 -16.49 7.94
N GLU A 35 -11.47 -17.02 7.85
CA GLU A 35 -11.97 -18.00 8.83
C GLU A 35 -11.13 -19.29 8.85
N ALA A 36 -10.79 -19.83 7.67
CA ALA A 36 -10.04 -21.07 7.54
C ALA A 36 -8.59 -20.97 8.06
N SER A 37 -8.02 -19.77 8.10
CA SER A 37 -6.62 -19.53 8.48
C SER A 37 -6.40 -19.19 9.96
N GLY A 38 -7.45 -19.17 10.78
CA GLY A 38 -7.33 -18.89 12.23
C GLY A 38 -7.50 -17.43 12.62
N PHE A 39 -7.83 -16.56 11.69
CA PHE A 39 -8.27 -15.19 11.99
C PHE A 39 -9.73 -15.19 12.49
N ASN A 40 -10.09 -14.15 13.24
CA ASN A 40 -11.48 -13.91 13.66
C ASN A 40 -12.03 -12.57 13.13
N ALA A 41 -11.22 -11.84 12.36
CA ALA A 41 -11.63 -10.60 11.73
C ALA A 41 -10.90 -10.36 10.40
N ILE A 42 -11.55 -9.63 9.51
CA ILE A 42 -10.95 -9.01 8.32
C ILE A 42 -11.15 -7.50 8.41
N GLY A 43 -10.09 -6.72 8.22
CA GLY A 43 -10.16 -5.27 8.08
C GLY A 43 -10.35 -4.88 6.62
N LEU A 44 -11.24 -3.94 6.36
CA LEU A 44 -11.42 -3.35 5.04
C LEU A 44 -10.98 -1.89 5.09
N TYR A 45 -9.84 -1.58 4.48
CA TYR A 45 -9.29 -0.23 4.44
C TYR A 45 -9.92 0.54 3.28
N LEU A 46 -10.79 1.48 3.59
CA LEU A 46 -11.82 1.97 2.68
C LEU A 46 -11.44 3.26 1.95
N GLU A 47 -10.98 4.29 2.66
CA GLU A 47 -10.87 5.65 2.14
C GLU A 47 -12.08 6.03 1.25
N HIS A 48 -11.81 6.38 -0.02
CA HIS A 48 -12.82 6.70 -1.04
C HIS A 48 -13.43 5.46 -1.73
N ARG A 49 -12.98 4.24 -1.43
CA ARG A 49 -13.43 3.01 -2.09
C ARG A 49 -14.66 2.36 -1.44
N PHE A 50 -15.40 3.13 -0.66
CA PHE A 50 -16.70 2.75 -0.13
C PHE A 50 -17.77 3.76 -0.58
N ALA A 51 -18.94 3.28 -0.93
CA ALA A 51 -20.04 4.11 -1.38
C ALA A 51 -20.76 4.77 -0.21
N TYR A 52 -20.09 5.72 0.46
CA TYR A 52 -20.72 6.50 1.52
C TYR A 52 -21.86 7.34 0.95
N PRO A 53 -23.09 7.22 1.49
CA PRO A 53 -24.20 8.11 1.11
C PRO A 53 -23.88 9.60 1.28
N SER A 54 -23.06 9.97 2.27
CA SER A 54 -22.65 11.37 2.52
C SER A 54 -21.63 11.91 1.52
N THR A 55 -20.90 11.04 0.80
CA THR A 55 -19.87 11.45 -0.17
C THR A 55 -20.07 10.85 -1.57
N PRO A 56 -21.24 11.02 -2.21
CA PRO A 56 -21.52 10.39 -3.51
C PRO A 56 -20.59 10.86 -4.64
N TRP A 57 -19.83 11.89 -4.39
CA TRP A 57 -18.87 12.49 -5.30
C TRP A 57 -17.44 11.89 -5.21
N SER A 58 -17.16 11.03 -4.22
CA SER A 58 -15.80 10.58 -3.92
C SER A 58 -15.46 9.17 -4.44
N HIS A 59 -16.44 8.27 -4.49
CA HIS A 59 -16.22 6.89 -4.86
C HIS A 59 -16.26 6.67 -6.37
N GLY A 60 -15.37 5.80 -6.87
CA GLY A 60 -15.35 5.39 -8.27
C GLY A 60 -16.11 4.07 -8.53
N LYS A 61 -16.13 3.64 -9.78
CA LYS A 61 -16.70 2.34 -10.17
C LYS A 61 -16.03 1.19 -9.42
N GLY A 62 -16.79 0.14 -9.11
CA GLY A 62 -16.29 -1.05 -8.43
C GLY A 62 -15.90 -0.82 -6.96
N CYS A 63 -16.37 0.25 -6.34
CA CYS A 63 -16.23 0.45 -4.89
C CYS A 63 -17.08 -0.55 -4.11
N LEU A 64 -16.70 -0.79 -2.85
CA LEU A 64 -17.51 -1.54 -1.90
C LEU A 64 -18.82 -0.79 -1.60
N THR A 65 -19.93 -1.50 -1.53
CA THR A 65 -21.24 -0.91 -1.23
C THR A 65 -21.80 -1.42 0.10
N PRO A 66 -22.73 -0.65 0.76
CA PRO A 66 -23.42 -1.14 1.95
C PRO A 66 -24.11 -2.50 1.75
N ASP A 67 -24.72 -2.73 0.59
CA ASP A 67 -25.38 -4.00 0.28
C ASP A 67 -24.40 -5.17 0.23
N MET A 68 -23.21 -4.96 -0.34
CA MET A 68 -22.15 -5.99 -0.35
C MET A 68 -21.71 -6.34 1.08
N VAL A 69 -21.54 -5.34 1.94
CA VAL A 69 -21.20 -5.54 3.36
C VAL A 69 -22.27 -6.34 4.06
N GLN A 70 -23.56 -5.98 3.89
CA GLN A 70 -24.67 -6.68 4.49
C GLN A 70 -24.74 -8.16 4.07
N VAL A 71 -24.48 -8.46 2.79
CA VAL A 71 -24.42 -9.83 2.29
C VAL A 71 -23.27 -10.59 2.97
N LEU A 72 -22.07 -10.03 3.03
CA LEU A 72 -20.92 -10.67 3.65
C LEU A 72 -21.14 -10.94 5.14
N GLU A 73 -21.66 -9.97 5.90
CA GLU A 73 -21.94 -10.14 7.32
C GLU A 73 -23.07 -11.15 7.58
N GLY A 74 -23.96 -11.33 6.62
CA GLY A 74 -25.00 -12.39 6.67
C GLY A 74 -24.44 -13.77 6.40
N GLU A 75 -23.50 -13.90 5.46
CA GLU A 75 -22.87 -15.17 5.09
C GLU A 75 -21.78 -15.62 6.06
N PHE A 76 -21.10 -14.65 6.74
CA PHE A 76 -19.98 -14.88 7.67
C PHE A 76 -20.27 -14.32 9.08
N PRO A 77 -21.28 -14.85 9.80
CA PRO A 77 -21.74 -14.26 11.06
C PRO A 77 -20.73 -14.37 12.21
N ASN A 78 -19.73 -15.24 12.11
CA ASN A 78 -18.67 -15.41 13.10
C ASN A 78 -17.42 -14.58 12.81
N LEU A 79 -17.35 -13.94 11.65
CA LEU A 79 -16.22 -13.10 11.23
C LEU A 79 -16.55 -11.63 11.45
N GLN A 80 -15.71 -10.91 12.16
CA GLN A 80 -15.86 -9.45 12.22
C GLN A 80 -15.31 -8.83 10.93
N ILE A 81 -16.14 -8.01 10.26
CA ILE A 81 -15.72 -7.21 9.11
C ILE A 81 -15.52 -5.77 9.61
N ILE A 82 -14.27 -5.40 9.87
CA ILE A 82 -13.91 -4.15 10.53
C ILE A 82 -13.64 -3.07 9.47
N PRO A 83 -14.42 -1.96 9.47
CA PRO A 83 -14.14 -0.85 8.58
C PRO A 83 -12.96 -0.01 9.08
N PHE A 84 -12.05 0.32 8.16
CA PHE A 84 -10.99 1.30 8.35
C PHE A 84 -11.31 2.50 7.48
N ILE A 85 -11.70 3.59 8.09
CA ILE A 85 -11.99 4.86 7.43
C ILE A 85 -10.90 5.87 7.82
N ASN A 86 -10.52 6.74 6.90
CA ASN A 86 -9.55 7.78 7.19
C ASN A 86 -10.26 9.12 7.31
N LEU A 87 -10.05 9.80 8.43
CA LEU A 87 -10.77 11.05 8.73
C LEU A 87 -9.83 12.25 8.93
N LEU A 88 -8.56 12.15 8.49
CA LEU A 88 -7.61 13.26 8.54
C LEU A 88 -6.46 13.09 7.54
N GLY A 89 -5.45 12.26 7.82
CA GLY A 89 -4.43 11.82 6.88
C GLY A 89 -4.96 10.77 5.92
N HIS A 90 -4.22 10.45 4.89
CA HIS A 90 -4.65 9.50 3.84
C HIS A 90 -6.08 9.74 3.33
N PHE A 91 -6.37 11.01 3.04
CA PHE A 91 -7.67 11.43 2.52
C PHE A 91 -7.63 11.78 1.03
N GLU A 92 -6.59 11.32 0.34
CA GLU A 92 -6.19 11.72 -1.00
C GLU A 92 -7.26 11.43 -2.04
N GLY A 93 -7.82 10.23 -2.02
CA GLY A 93 -8.84 9.83 -2.98
C GLY A 93 -10.06 10.76 -2.98
N MET A 94 -10.34 11.40 -1.85
CA MET A 94 -11.39 12.41 -1.73
C MET A 94 -10.89 13.81 -2.06
N LEU A 95 -9.69 14.17 -1.61
CA LEU A 95 -9.15 15.53 -1.77
C LEU A 95 -8.77 15.90 -3.20
N TYR A 96 -8.58 14.92 -4.09
CA TYR A 96 -8.33 15.17 -5.52
C TYR A 96 -9.59 15.31 -6.35
N THR A 97 -10.78 15.14 -5.76
CA THR A 97 -12.05 15.44 -6.44
C THR A 97 -12.31 16.96 -6.49
N GLU A 98 -13.16 17.40 -7.42
CA GLU A 98 -13.56 18.81 -7.52
C GLU A 98 -14.24 19.33 -6.25
N TYR A 99 -15.00 18.47 -5.57
CA TYR A 99 -15.65 18.84 -4.32
C TYR A 99 -14.69 18.80 -3.13
N GLY A 100 -13.86 17.76 -3.03
CA GLY A 100 -12.98 17.52 -1.88
C GLY A 100 -11.78 18.45 -1.80
N LYS A 101 -11.28 18.98 -2.93
CA LYS A 101 -10.10 19.86 -2.96
C LYS A 101 -10.16 21.05 -2.01
N ARG A 102 -11.36 21.53 -1.67
CA ARG A 102 -11.57 22.64 -0.73
C ARG A 102 -11.17 22.31 0.72
N PHE A 103 -11.11 21.03 1.06
CA PHE A 103 -10.76 20.58 2.40
C PHE A 103 -9.25 20.37 2.59
N ARG A 104 -8.42 20.52 1.56
CA ARG A 104 -6.98 20.32 1.65
C ARG A 104 -6.34 21.19 2.71
N GLU A 105 -5.43 20.63 3.49
CA GLU A 105 -4.56 21.38 4.38
C GLU A 105 -3.55 22.22 3.58
N GLU A 106 -2.91 21.65 2.56
CA GLU A 106 -2.08 22.36 1.59
C GLU A 106 -2.73 22.35 0.20
N SER A 107 -2.80 23.51 -0.44
CA SER A 107 -3.52 23.68 -1.72
C SER A 107 -3.00 22.78 -2.84
N PHE A 108 -1.68 22.48 -2.87
CA PHE A 108 -1.04 21.69 -3.92
C PHE A 108 -0.76 20.25 -3.53
N LYS A 109 -0.90 19.89 -2.26
CA LYS A 109 -0.74 18.55 -1.74
C LYS A 109 -2.05 18.08 -1.12
N GLY A 110 -2.61 17.04 -1.67
CA GLY A 110 -3.89 16.52 -1.22
C GLY A 110 -3.76 15.26 -0.37
N LEU A 111 -2.80 15.20 0.56
CA LEU A 111 -2.61 14.05 1.43
C LEU A 111 -3.48 14.11 2.68
N GLN A 112 -3.68 15.32 3.20
CA GLN A 112 -4.34 15.57 4.47
C GLN A 112 -5.38 16.66 4.32
N ALA A 113 -6.51 16.47 4.99
CA ALA A 113 -7.53 17.50 5.12
C ALA A 113 -7.23 18.47 6.27
N CYS A 114 -7.84 19.65 6.23
CA CYS A 114 -7.71 20.67 7.25
C CYS A 114 -8.63 20.39 8.44
N PRO A 115 -8.10 20.02 9.63
CA PRO A 115 -8.91 19.74 10.81
C PRO A 115 -9.57 20.97 11.41
N SER A 116 -9.14 22.17 11.00
CA SER A 116 -9.70 23.45 11.49
C SER A 116 -10.91 23.92 10.67
N MET A 117 -11.41 23.11 9.74
CA MET A 117 -12.63 23.43 8.97
C MET A 117 -13.85 22.75 9.60
N PRO A 118 -14.86 23.50 10.08
CA PRO A 118 -16.08 22.92 10.64
C PRO A 118 -16.83 22.02 9.64
N GLU A 119 -16.81 22.39 8.35
CA GLU A 119 -17.45 21.62 7.29
C GLU A 119 -16.75 20.27 7.06
N PHE A 120 -15.45 20.21 7.29
CA PHE A 120 -14.72 18.94 7.23
C PHE A 120 -15.05 18.06 8.44
N MET A 121 -15.13 18.62 9.63
CA MET A 121 -15.60 17.88 10.82
C MET A 121 -16.99 17.29 10.59
N ALA A 122 -17.93 18.08 10.10
CA ALA A 122 -19.30 17.61 9.80
C ALA A 122 -19.32 16.49 8.73
N LEU A 123 -18.42 16.57 7.74
CA LEU A 123 -18.25 15.50 6.76
C LEU A 123 -17.76 14.21 7.42
N CYS A 124 -16.73 14.28 8.27
CA CYS A 124 -16.19 13.13 9.00
C CYS A 124 -17.27 12.49 9.89
N GLU A 125 -18.06 13.29 10.60
CA GLU A 125 -19.18 12.79 11.40
C GLU A 125 -20.21 12.05 10.54
N SER A 126 -20.54 12.58 9.37
CA SER A 126 -21.46 11.93 8.44
C SER A 126 -20.91 10.61 7.90
N MET A 127 -19.61 10.54 7.62
CA MET A 127 -18.95 9.31 7.19
C MET A 127 -18.94 8.25 8.30
N ILE A 128 -18.74 8.65 9.57
CA ILE A 128 -18.90 7.73 10.71
C ILE A 128 -20.32 7.18 10.75
N ASP A 129 -21.34 8.02 10.62
CA ASP A 129 -22.75 7.59 10.65
C ASP A 129 -23.08 6.62 9.51
N ASP A 130 -22.58 6.88 8.31
CA ASP A 130 -22.72 5.97 7.17
C ASP A 130 -22.06 4.61 7.45
N THR A 131 -20.87 4.63 8.05
CA THR A 131 -20.13 3.43 8.43
C THR A 131 -20.88 2.64 9.51
N LEU A 132 -21.35 3.30 10.55
CA LEU A 132 -22.11 2.68 11.65
C LEU A 132 -23.42 2.04 11.16
N ARG A 133 -24.06 2.61 10.13
CA ARG A 133 -25.26 2.01 9.51
C ARG A 133 -24.93 0.82 8.63
N SER A 134 -23.76 0.80 8.02
CA SER A 134 -23.38 -0.18 7.01
C SER A 134 -22.68 -1.41 7.58
N PHE A 135 -21.97 -1.28 8.71
CA PHE A 135 -21.17 -2.33 9.33
C PHE A 135 -21.69 -2.70 10.72
N LYS A 136 -21.73 -4.02 11.02
CA LYS A 136 -22.11 -4.51 12.36
C LYS A 136 -20.93 -4.63 13.32
N SER A 137 -19.70 -4.49 12.85
CA SER A 137 -18.48 -4.61 13.67
C SER A 137 -18.56 -3.78 14.95
N GLN A 138 -18.06 -4.33 16.05
CA GLN A 138 -17.93 -3.58 17.31
C GLN A 138 -16.76 -2.59 17.27
N ILE A 139 -15.85 -2.71 16.33
CA ILE A 139 -14.69 -1.83 16.17
C ILE A 139 -14.87 -1.03 14.87
N VAL A 140 -14.61 0.27 14.94
CA VAL A 140 -14.53 1.19 13.79
C VAL A 140 -13.19 1.89 13.86
N HIS A 141 -12.31 1.62 12.89
CA HIS A 141 -11.02 2.28 12.79
C HIS A 141 -11.18 3.61 12.03
N ILE A 142 -10.82 4.72 12.67
CA ILE A 142 -11.04 6.08 12.14
C ILE A 142 -9.77 6.72 11.55
N GLY A 143 -8.70 5.95 11.37
CA GLY A 143 -7.45 6.40 10.74
C GLY A 143 -6.59 7.27 11.65
N GLY A 144 -6.19 8.42 11.15
CA GLY A 144 -5.46 9.43 11.91
C GLY A 144 -3.95 9.36 11.80
N ASP A 145 -3.41 8.53 10.90
CA ASP A 145 -1.98 8.34 10.64
C ASP A 145 -1.41 9.39 9.65
N GLU A 146 -0.07 9.49 9.68
CA GLU A 146 0.76 10.25 8.72
C GLU A 146 0.27 11.66 8.42
N THR A 147 -0.21 12.38 9.43
CA THR A 147 -0.73 13.75 9.29
C THR A 147 0.40 14.79 9.20
N SER A 148 1.33 14.56 8.28
CA SER A 148 2.56 15.36 8.10
C SER A 148 2.33 16.82 7.71
N GLN A 149 1.15 17.15 7.17
CA GLN A 149 0.77 18.50 6.76
C GLN A 149 0.09 19.29 7.90
N LEU A 150 -0.05 18.74 9.08
CA LEU A 150 -0.75 19.37 10.19
C LEU A 150 -0.09 20.70 10.58
N GLY A 151 -0.88 21.78 10.56
CA GLY A 151 -0.39 23.14 10.80
C GLY A 151 0.11 23.88 9.55
N ALA A 152 -0.04 23.34 8.35
CA ALA A 152 0.45 23.95 7.13
C ALA A 152 -0.43 25.09 6.61
N CYS A 153 -1.76 24.98 6.70
CA CYS A 153 -2.65 26.06 6.28
C CYS A 153 -2.66 27.23 7.26
N PRO A 154 -3.07 28.44 6.85
CA PRO A 154 -3.07 29.61 7.73
C PRO A 154 -3.89 29.41 9.00
N ARG A 155 -5.06 28.76 8.93
CA ARG A 155 -5.94 28.52 10.08
C ARG A 155 -5.30 27.57 11.11
N CYS A 156 -4.71 26.47 10.64
CA CYS A 156 -4.04 25.52 11.52
C CYS A 156 -2.76 26.10 12.08
N ARG A 157 -2.01 26.88 11.27
CA ARG A 157 -0.78 27.56 11.71
C ARG A 157 -1.06 28.53 12.85
N GLU A 158 -2.09 29.39 12.72
CA GLU A 158 -2.48 30.32 13.78
C GLU A 158 -2.79 29.57 15.09
N ARG A 159 -3.47 28.42 15.01
CA ARG A 159 -3.76 27.58 16.19
C ARG A 159 -2.51 26.96 16.79
N VAL A 160 -1.57 26.47 15.95
CA VAL A 160 -0.28 25.93 16.41
C VAL A 160 0.55 27.04 17.09
N GLU A 161 0.62 28.23 16.49
CA GLU A 161 1.38 29.35 17.02
C GLU A 161 0.74 29.99 18.28
N SER A 162 -0.57 29.86 18.44
CA SER A 162 -1.27 30.34 19.64
C SER A 162 -1.18 29.39 20.84
N ALA A 163 -0.61 28.21 20.68
CA ALA A 163 -0.35 27.32 21.79
C ALA A 163 0.60 27.99 22.80
N ARG A 164 0.40 27.70 24.09
CA ARG A 164 1.25 28.27 25.16
C ARG A 164 2.69 27.79 24.98
N THR A 165 3.64 28.61 25.44
CA THR A 165 5.06 28.26 25.42
C THR A 165 5.29 26.91 26.08
N GLY A 166 5.84 25.96 25.31
CA GLY A 166 6.12 24.59 25.77
C GLY A 166 4.98 23.58 25.49
N GLU A 167 3.85 24.01 24.94
CA GLU A 167 2.78 23.10 24.48
C GLU A 167 2.99 22.72 23.03
N ASP A 168 2.61 21.49 22.68
CA ASP A 168 2.61 20.99 21.30
C ASP A 168 1.28 21.35 20.62
N GLY A 169 1.26 22.46 19.88
CA GLY A 169 0.08 22.94 19.19
C GLY A 169 -0.47 21.98 18.13
N LYS A 170 0.40 21.14 17.53
CA LYS A 170 -0.05 20.10 16.61
C LYS A 170 -0.76 18.97 17.33
N ALA A 171 -0.25 18.54 18.48
CA ALA A 171 -0.91 17.57 19.35
C ALA A 171 -2.31 18.03 19.74
N ALA A 172 -2.46 19.32 20.11
CA ALA A 172 -3.75 19.88 20.46
C ALA A 172 -4.75 19.82 19.30
N ILE A 173 -4.36 20.29 18.11
CA ILE A 173 -5.22 20.26 16.92
C ILE A 173 -5.60 18.82 16.53
N TYR A 174 -4.66 17.89 16.60
CA TYR A 174 -4.90 16.46 16.34
C TYR A 174 -5.95 15.90 17.31
N ALA A 175 -5.75 16.08 18.61
CA ALA A 175 -6.65 15.58 19.64
C ALA A 175 -8.05 16.23 19.57
N GLU A 176 -8.12 17.53 19.28
CA GLU A 176 -9.37 18.26 19.10
C GLU A 176 -10.17 17.81 17.86
N HIS A 177 -9.51 17.22 16.88
CA HIS A 177 -10.17 16.65 15.70
C HIS A 177 -10.55 15.17 15.91
N ILE A 178 -9.57 14.33 16.28
CA ILE A 178 -9.78 12.87 16.40
C ILE A 178 -10.58 12.49 17.65
N GLY A 179 -10.39 13.20 18.77
CA GLY A 179 -11.08 12.91 20.04
C GLY A 179 -12.62 12.95 19.96
N PRO A 180 -13.24 14.01 19.43
CA PRO A 180 -14.70 14.06 19.23
C PRO A 180 -15.21 13.00 18.25
N LEU A 181 -14.45 12.66 17.20
CA LEU A 181 -14.81 11.59 16.25
C LEU A 181 -14.77 10.21 16.92
N ALA A 182 -13.74 9.95 17.75
CA ALA A 182 -13.68 8.74 18.57
C ALA A 182 -14.87 8.67 19.55
N LYS A 183 -15.18 9.79 20.22
CA LYS A 183 -16.33 9.86 21.11
C LYS A 183 -17.65 9.57 20.39
N ARG A 184 -17.84 10.04 19.15
CA ARG A 184 -19.05 9.73 18.36
C ARG A 184 -19.22 8.23 18.13
N VAL A 185 -18.14 7.49 17.90
CA VAL A 185 -18.16 6.04 17.78
C VAL A 185 -18.55 5.39 19.10
N ILE A 186 -18.01 5.89 20.23
CA ILE A 186 -18.34 5.39 21.58
C ILE A 186 -19.82 5.66 21.92
N ASP A 187 -20.32 6.86 21.64
CA ASP A 187 -21.71 7.23 21.91
C ASP A 187 -22.71 6.38 21.10
N ALA A 188 -22.27 5.79 19.97
CA ALA A 188 -23.02 4.80 19.20
C ALA A 188 -22.89 3.36 19.73
N GLY A 189 -22.22 3.15 20.87
CA GLY A 189 -22.02 1.83 21.48
C GLY A 189 -20.98 0.97 20.79
N ARG A 190 -20.06 1.58 20.02
CA ARG A 190 -18.97 0.91 19.32
C ARG A 190 -17.62 1.37 19.86
N ARG A 191 -16.57 0.67 19.50
CA ARG A 191 -15.22 0.94 19.95
C ARG A 191 -14.41 1.62 18.83
N PRO A 192 -13.92 2.86 19.03
CA PRO A 192 -13.04 3.50 18.05
C PRO A 192 -11.65 2.87 18.07
N ALA A 193 -10.99 2.88 16.91
CA ALA A 193 -9.58 2.54 16.78
C ALA A 193 -8.87 3.61 15.94
N VAL A 194 -7.58 3.84 16.24
CA VAL A 194 -6.72 4.80 15.54
C VAL A 194 -5.34 4.21 15.32
N TRP A 195 -4.61 4.71 14.33
CA TRP A 195 -3.19 4.42 14.18
C TRP A 195 -2.37 5.16 15.24
N GLY A 196 -1.28 4.55 15.70
CA GLY A 196 -0.51 5.01 16.85
C GLY A 196 0.63 6.00 16.57
N ASP A 197 1.04 6.16 15.30
CA ASP A 197 2.22 6.94 14.91
C ASP A 197 2.15 8.40 15.36
N MET A 198 0.99 9.06 15.23
CA MET A 198 0.82 10.46 15.64
C MET A 198 0.96 10.64 17.16
N PHE A 199 0.67 9.63 17.97
CA PHE A 199 0.90 9.67 19.41
C PHE A 199 2.37 9.48 19.76
N LEU A 200 3.15 8.82 18.92
CA LEU A 200 4.61 8.73 19.09
C LEU A 200 5.29 10.04 18.70
N GLU A 201 4.79 10.71 17.65
CA GLU A 201 5.27 12.02 17.20
C GLU A 201 4.81 13.15 18.14
N HIS A 202 3.57 13.09 18.61
CA HIS A 202 2.90 14.10 19.44
C HIS A 202 2.31 13.49 20.73
N PRO A 203 3.15 13.05 21.69
CA PRO A 203 2.69 12.31 22.87
C PRO A 203 1.69 13.06 23.76
N THR A 204 1.72 14.38 23.73
CA THR A 204 0.80 15.23 24.50
C THR A 204 -0.66 15.19 24.00
N ALA A 205 -0.91 14.55 22.86
CA ALA A 205 -2.28 14.28 22.37
C ALA A 205 -2.96 13.12 23.15
N MET A 206 -2.18 12.14 23.65
CA MET A 206 -2.73 10.93 24.30
C MET A 206 -3.64 11.17 25.51
N PRO A 207 -3.35 12.13 26.43
CA PRO A 207 -4.22 12.40 27.58
C PRO A 207 -5.61 12.91 27.20
N ALA A 208 -5.75 13.55 26.04
CA ALA A 208 -7.01 14.10 25.57
C ALA A 208 -7.90 13.09 24.83
N MET A 209 -7.37 11.89 24.54
CA MET A 209 -8.12 10.84 23.85
C MET A 209 -8.95 9.99 24.81
N PRO A 210 -10.17 9.56 24.41
CA PRO A 210 -10.95 8.57 25.16
C PRO A 210 -10.15 7.27 25.35
N LYS A 211 -10.15 6.73 26.57
CA LYS A 211 -9.37 5.52 26.92
C LYS A 211 -9.93 4.23 26.34
N GLU A 212 -11.18 4.25 25.90
CA GLU A 212 -11.82 3.16 25.18
C GLU A 212 -11.25 2.97 23.76
N THR A 213 -10.47 3.95 23.27
CA THR A 213 -9.85 3.89 21.93
C THR A 213 -8.79 2.79 21.88
N LEU A 214 -8.90 1.92 20.86
CA LEU A 214 -7.83 0.98 20.52
C LEU A 214 -6.73 1.71 19.75
N VAL A 215 -5.48 1.48 20.13
CA VAL A 215 -4.33 2.01 19.39
C VAL A 215 -3.72 0.89 18.54
N PHE A 216 -3.69 1.10 17.23
CA PHE A 216 -3.08 0.20 16.26
C PHE A 216 -1.65 0.65 16.00
N ASP A 217 -0.68 -0.09 16.54
CA ASP A 217 0.75 0.23 16.51
C ASP A 217 1.45 -0.50 15.36
N TRP A 218 1.75 0.23 14.28
CA TRP A 218 2.45 -0.31 13.13
C TRP A 218 3.96 -0.06 13.19
N GLN A 219 4.76 -1.15 13.09
CA GLN A 219 6.22 -1.11 13.13
C GLN A 219 6.78 -2.12 12.12
N TYR A 220 6.96 -1.71 10.86
CA TYR A 220 7.28 -2.66 9.78
C TYR A 220 8.73 -3.13 9.74
N PHE A 221 9.64 -2.44 10.43
CA PHE A 221 11.08 -2.74 10.38
C PHE A 221 11.69 -3.12 11.72
N LYS A 222 10.91 -3.09 12.77
CA LYS A 222 11.35 -3.40 14.16
C LYS A 222 10.20 -4.00 14.97
N SER A 223 10.53 -4.56 16.12
CA SER A 223 9.53 -5.01 17.09
C SER A 223 8.71 -3.81 17.63
N PRO A 224 7.39 -3.96 17.82
CA PRO A 224 6.54 -2.94 18.42
C PRO A 224 6.64 -2.90 19.96
N LEU A 225 7.44 -3.76 20.58
CA LEU A 225 7.46 -3.94 22.05
C LEU A 225 7.59 -2.61 22.81
N GLU A 226 8.52 -1.75 22.42
CA GLU A 226 8.74 -0.46 23.07
C GLU A 226 7.59 0.53 22.82
N THR A 227 7.12 0.62 21.57
CA THR A 227 6.08 1.57 21.19
C THR A 227 4.72 1.19 21.74
N SER A 228 4.37 -0.09 21.65
CA SER A 228 3.14 -0.64 22.22
C SER A 228 3.10 -0.49 23.76
N ASN A 229 4.22 -0.72 24.44
CA ASN A 229 4.29 -0.51 25.89
C ASN A 229 4.00 0.93 26.29
N LYS A 230 4.49 1.93 25.54
CA LYS A 230 4.18 3.35 25.78
C LYS A 230 2.68 3.63 25.75
N PHE A 231 1.94 3.06 24.81
CA PHE A 231 0.49 3.22 24.75
C PHE A 231 -0.22 2.57 25.93
N ILE A 232 0.22 1.37 26.33
CA ILE A 232 -0.32 0.64 27.48
C ILE A 232 -0.08 1.43 28.78
N GLU A 233 1.10 2.01 28.97
CA GLU A 233 1.41 2.87 30.11
C GLU A 233 0.52 4.10 30.18
N HIS A 234 0.02 4.58 29.05
CA HIS A 234 -0.96 5.66 28.97
C HIS A 234 -2.43 5.18 29.10
N GLY A 235 -2.64 3.89 29.35
CA GLY A 235 -3.95 3.29 29.62
C GLY A 235 -4.78 2.93 28.38
N PHE A 236 -4.14 2.73 27.23
CA PHE A 236 -4.79 2.22 26.02
C PHE A 236 -4.61 0.71 25.88
N GLU A 237 -5.57 0.05 25.29
CA GLU A 237 -5.36 -1.29 24.75
C GLU A 237 -4.79 -1.17 23.32
N VAL A 238 -3.89 -2.10 22.97
CA VAL A 238 -3.06 -2.03 21.76
C VAL A 238 -3.33 -3.21 20.84
N VAL A 239 -3.33 -2.96 19.55
CA VAL A 239 -3.26 -3.96 18.48
C VAL A 239 -1.91 -3.79 17.78
N CYS A 240 -1.06 -4.81 17.82
CA CYS A 240 0.23 -4.81 17.13
C CYS A 240 0.04 -5.06 15.64
N CYS A 241 0.61 -4.20 14.78
CA CYS A 241 0.34 -4.22 13.34
C CYS A 241 1.61 -4.48 12.52
N PRO A 242 1.96 -5.75 12.27
CA PRO A 242 3.01 -6.09 11.30
C PRO A 242 2.53 -5.88 9.87
N ALA A 243 3.47 -5.88 8.91
CA ALA A 243 3.16 -5.85 7.50
C ALA A 243 3.67 -7.09 6.77
N ILE A 244 2.85 -7.59 5.85
CA ILE A 244 3.37 -8.26 4.67
C ILE A 244 3.93 -7.16 3.78
N GLN A 245 5.25 -7.09 3.66
CA GLN A 245 5.96 -5.94 3.09
C GLN A 245 5.78 -5.85 1.56
N THR A 246 4.58 -5.48 1.13
CA THR A 246 4.21 -5.33 -0.28
C THR A 246 4.03 -3.88 -0.73
N TYR A 247 3.99 -2.93 0.21
CA TYR A 247 3.77 -1.52 -0.10
C TYR A 247 4.83 -0.98 -1.07
N ASN A 248 4.37 -0.32 -2.13
CA ASN A 248 5.20 0.17 -3.25
C ASN A 248 6.08 -0.90 -3.91
N ALA A 249 5.99 -2.16 -3.50
CA ALA A 249 6.87 -3.23 -3.93
C ALA A 249 6.29 -4.03 -5.09
N VAL A 250 7.18 -4.64 -5.84
CA VAL A 250 6.81 -5.56 -6.93
C VAL A 250 6.43 -6.92 -6.37
N TRP A 251 7.13 -7.34 -5.32
CA TRP A 251 6.92 -8.57 -4.56
C TRP A 251 7.50 -8.42 -3.16
N CYS A 252 7.06 -9.25 -2.21
CA CYS A 252 7.53 -9.18 -0.83
C CYS A 252 8.85 -9.94 -0.60
N HIS A 253 9.61 -9.51 0.40
CA HIS A 253 10.71 -10.28 0.97
C HIS A 253 10.12 -11.22 2.04
N LEU A 254 10.02 -12.52 1.74
CA LEU A 254 9.31 -13.47 2.61
C LEU A 254 9.93 -13.60 4.01
N PRO A 255 11.26 -13.76 4.16
CA PRO A 255 11.88 -13.84 5.48
C PRO A 255 11.64 -12.61 6.36
N GLU A 256 11.73 -11.41 5.78
CA GLU A 256 11.49 -10.16 6.52
C GLU A 256 10.03 -10.01 6.96
N SER A 257 9.11 -10.36 6.08
CA SER A 257 7.69 -10.32 6.41
C SER A 257 7.36 -11.33 7.50
N GLU A 258 7.90 -12.55 7.42
CA GLU A 258 7.70 -13.56 8.47
C GLU A 258 8.33 -13.13 9.80
N ARG A 259 9.53 -12.56 9.78
CA ARG A 259 10.20 -12.01 10.96
C ARG A 259 9.37 -10.92 11.61
N ASN A 260 8.89 -9.96 10.83
CA ASN A 260 8.08 -8.84 11.34
C ASN A 260 6.78 -9.34 11.98
N VAL A 261 6.09 -10.30 11.36
CA VAL A 261 4.87 -10.90 11.94
C VAL A 261 5.18 -11.60 13.27
N ARG A 262 6.28 -12.38 13.35
CA ARG A 262 6.67 -13.06 14.60
C ARG A 262 7.01 -12.09 15.71
N GLU A 263 7.79 -11.06 15.44
CA GLU A 263 8.15 -10.04 16.42
C GLU A 263 6.91 -9.33 17.00
N HIS A 264 5.88 -9.13 16.16
CA HIS A 264 4.62 -8.53 16.63
C HIS A 264 3.77 -9.51 17.44
N ILE A 265 3.76 -10.79 17.07
CA ILE A 265 3.10 -11.83 17.86
C ILE A 265 3.77 -11.94 19.24
N ASP A 266 5.09 -12.02 19.28
CA ASP A 266 5.85 -12.14 20.53
C ASP A 266 5.62 -10.93 21.44
N ALA A 267 5.68 -9.71 20.89
CA ALA A 267 5.39 -8.49 21.63
C ALA A 267 3.94 -8.44 22.13
N ALA A 268 2.97 -8.83 21.31
CA ALA A 268 1.56 -8.86 21.70
C ALA A 268 1.31 -9.84 22.86
N LEU A 269 1.97 -11.00 22.86
CA LEU A 269 1.89 -11.98 23.94
C LEU A 269 2.57 -11.49 25.21
N GLU A 270 3.75 -10.90 25.10
CA GLU A 270 4.51 -10.38 26.24
C GLU A 270 3.75 -9.24 26.96
N LEU A 271 3.15 -8.34 26.18
CA LEU A 271 2.43 -7.18 26.69
C LEU A 271 0.97 -7.46 27.07
N GLY A 272 0.43 -8.62 26.72
CA GLY A 272 -1.01 -8.89 26.86
C GLY A 272 -1.85 -7.95 25.97
N ALA A 273 -1.37 -7.64 24.78
CA ALA A 273 -2.06 -6.75 23.83
C ALA A 273 -3.42 -7.31 23.42
N TYR A 274 -4.33 -6.42 22.98
CA TYR A 274 -5.68 -6.79 22.53
C TYR A 274 -5.64 -7.75 21.33
N GLY A 275 -4.64 -7.60 20.45
CA GLY A 275 -4.50 -8.48 19.31
C GLY A 275 -3.41 -8.10 18.33
N VAL A 276 -3.50 -8.71 17.16
CA VAL A 276 -2.59 -8.46 16.01
C VAL A 276 -3.42 -8.21 14.75
N CYS A 277 -3.02 -7.19 13.98
CA CYS A 277 -3.56 -6.85 12.68
C CYS A 277 -2.46 -6.91 11.61
N VAL A 278 -2.44 -7.97 10.80
CA VAL A 278 -1.50 -8.09 9.68
C VAL A 278 -1.93 -7.16 8.55
N THR A 279 -1.12 -6.15 8.25
CA THR A 279 -1.42 -5.20 7.17
C THR A 279 -0.90 -5.70 5.82
N THR A 280 -1.66 -5.44 4.76
CA THR A 280 -1.31 -5.81 3.38
C THR A 280 -1.49 -4.60 2.46
N TRP A 281 -0.62 -3.61 2.62
CA TRP A 281 -0.69 -2.37 1.86
C TRP A 281 -0.36 -2.57 0.39
N GLU A 282 -1.16 -1.94 -0.50
CA GLU A 282 -0.96 -1.94 -1.96
C GLU A 282 -0.67 -3.32 -2.53
N CYS A 283 -1.36 -4.30 -2.04
CA CYS A 283 -1.00 -5.68 -2.16
C CYS A 283 -1.12 -6.21 -3.57
N GLY A 284 -0.05 -6.77 -3.99
CA GLY A 284 0.06 -7.45 -5.27
C GLY A 284 0.27 -6.49 -6.43
N LEU A 285 1.08 -6.94 -7.36
CA LEU A 285 1.20 -6.32 -8.67
C LEU A 285 -0.10 -6.56 -9.42
N PHE A 286 -0.62 -5.54 -10.05
CA PHE A 286 -1.92 -5.58 -10.73
C PHE A 286 -3.10 -5.97 -9.83
N GLY A 287 -3.02 -5.70 -8.52
CA GLY A 287 -4.06 -6.06 -7.54
C GLY A 287 -4.18 -7.55 -7.27
N ASN A 288 -3.13 -8.31 -7.51
CA ASN A 288 -3.19 -9.76 -7.49
C ASN A 288 -2.86 -10.36 -6.13
N TYR A 289 -3.89 -10.55 -5.31
CA TYR A 289 -3.79 -11.20 -4.01
C TYR A 289 -3.49 -12.70 -4.09
N GLU A 290 -3.69 -13.36 -5.24
CA GLU A 290 -3.44 -14.80 -5.40
C GLU A 290 -2.01 -15.18 -5.02
N THR A 291 -1.05 -14.36 -5.42
CA THR A 291 0.37 -14.62 -5.17
C THR A 291 0.76 -14.54 -3.69
N ILE A 292 -0.01 -13.83 -2.86
CA ILE A 292 0.28 -13.66 -1.43
C ILE A 292 -0.72 -14.40 -0.51
N MET A 293 -1.76 -15.03 -1.07
CA MET A 293 -2.70 -15.81 -0.28
C MET A 293 -2.03 -16.83 0.65
N PRO A 294 -1.05 -17.64 0.20
CA PRO A 294 -0.36 -18.58 1.08
C PRO A 294 0.33 -17.90 2.27
N MET A 295 0.82 -16.67 2.06
CA MET A 295 1.45 -15.90 3.12
C MET A 295 0.44 -15.38 4.14
N ILE A 296 -0.73 -14.90 3.69
CA ILE A 296 -1.83 -14.51 4.58
C ILE A 296 -2.28 -15.73 5.40
N GLU A 297 -2.46 -16.88 4.76
CA GLU A 297 -2.77 -18.15 5.44
C GLU A 297 -1.73 -18.51 6.51
N ALA A 298 -0.45 -18.37 6.18
CA ALA A 298 0.65 -18.63 7.11
C ALA A 298 0.58 -17.72 8.35
N THR A 299 0.33 -16.43 8.15
CA THR A 299 0.22 -15.47 9.27
C THR A 299 -0.98 -15.78 10.15
N GLY A 300 -2.10 -16.18 9.58
CA GLY A 300 -3.27 -16.63 10.33
C GLY A 300 -3.00 -17.89 11.15
N LYS A 301 -2.31 -18.89 10.58
CA LYS A 301 -1.86 -20.09 11.30
C LYS A 301 -0.95 -19.73 12.49
N MET A 302 0.00 -18.81 12.31
CA MET A 302 0.89 -18.34 13.39
C MET A 302 0.12 -17.63 14.52
N LEU A 303 -0.92 -16.87 14.18
CA LEU A 303 -1.78 -16.20 15.17
C LEU A 303 -2.73 -17.19 15.89
N GLY A 304 -3.20 -18.20 15.18
CA GLY A 304 -4.09 -19.25 15.75
C GLY A 304 -3.36 -20.25 16.62
N ASP A 305 -2.11 -20.56 16.31
CA ASP A 305 -1.25 -21.47 17.07
C ASP A 305 0.04 -20.81 17.53
N GLN A 306 -0.01 -20.22 18.72
CA GLN A 306 1.11 -19.52 19.35
C GLN A 306 2.25 -20.44 19.77
N SER A 307 2.08 -21.77 19.69
CA SER A 307 3.14 -22.75 19.95
C SER A 307 4.10 -22.92 18.77
N LEU A 308 3.74 -22.42 17.59
CA LEU A 308 4.61 -22.40 16.42
C LEU A 308 5.83 -21.52 16.65
N LYS A 309 6.83 -22.07 17.35
CA LYS A 309 8.13 -21.42 17.53
C LYS A 309 8.84 -21.31 16.18
N PRO A 310 9.81 -20.37 16.04
CA PRO A 310 10.69 -20.35 14.88
C PRO A 310 11.42 -21.70 14.82
N ILE A 311 10.89 -22.61 14.03
CA ILE A 311 11.48 -23.89 13.70
C ILE A 311 12.39 -23.63 12.50
N GLU A 312 13.36 -24.52 12.26
CA GLU A 312 14.31 -24.50 11.16
C GLU A 312 13.69 -24.36 9.75
N GLN A 313 12.34 -24.42 9.65
CA GLN A 313 11.60 -24.22 8.41
C GLN A 313 10.64 -23.03 8.52
N SER A 314 10.67 -22.16 7.51
CA SER A 314 9.74 -21.04 7.35
C SER A 314 8.30 -21.53 7.23
N VAL A 315 7.40 -21.02 8.08
CA VAL A 315 5.95 -21.31 8.01
C VAL A 315 5.35 -20.75 6.73
N VAL A 316 5.86 -19.60 6.28
CA VAL A 316 5.44 -18.96 5.04
C VAL A 316 5.79 -19.84 3.83
N LEU A 317 7.03 -20.30 3.70
CA LEU A 317 7.41 -21.18 2.60
C LEU A 317 6.66 -22.53 2.64
N SER A 318 6.40 -23.07 3.85
CA SER A 318 5.57 -24.26 3.99
C SER A 318 4.15 -24.07 3.47
N SER A 319 3.54 -22.90 3.68
CA SER A 319 2.21 -22.60 3.12
C SER A 319 2.19 -22.53 1.59
N TYR A 320 3.29 -22.13 0.95
CA TYR A 320 3.44 -22.29 -0.50
C TYR A 320 3.60 -23.75 -0.91
N ALA A 321 4.35 -24.54 -0.15
CA ALA A 321 4.49 -25.98 -0.38
C ALA A 321 3.15 -26.73 -0.26
N ASP A 322 2.27 -26.32 0.65
CA ASP A 322 0.91 -26.87 0.78
C ASP A 322 0.09 -26.75 -0.52
N ARG A 323 0.42 -25.78 -1.39
CA ARG A 323 -0.19 -25.66 -2.72
C ARG A 323 0.43 -26.61 -3.74
N SER A 324 1.74 -26.61 -3.89
CA SER A 324 2.55 -27.54 -4.67
C SER A 324 4.05 -27.24 -4.56
N ASP A 325 4.90 -28.20 -4.96
CA ASP A 325 6.35 -28.00 -5.08
C ASP A 325 6.71 -26.81 -5.99
N ARG A 326 5.93 -26.57 -7.04
CA ARG A 326 6.13 -25.43 -7.95
C ARG A 326 5.86 -24.11 -7.28
N HIS A 327 4.83 -24.01 -6.43
CA HIS A 327 4.56 -22.80 -5.65
C HIS A 327 5.68 -22.55 -4.65
N PHE A 328 6.15 -23.58 -3.95
CA PHE A 328 7.28 -23.47 -3.03
C PHE A 328 8.54 -22.95 -3.73
N GLU A 329 8.91 -23.58 -4.85
CA GLU A 329 10.12 -23.20 -5.56
C GLU A 329 10.01 -21.79 -6.18
N TRP A 330 8.85 -21.42 -6.72
CA TRP A 330 8.60 -20.07 -7.19
C TRP A 330 8.73 -19.04 -6.06
N ALA A 331 8.12 -19.29 -4.91
CA ALA A 331 8.19 -18.41 -3.74
C ALA A 331 9.62 -18.27 -3.22
N ARG A 332 10.38 -19.37 -3.22
CA ARG A 332 11.79 -19.37 -2.83
C ARG A 332 12.64 -18.53 -3.79
N LEU A 333 12.46 -18.68 -5.10
CA LEU A 333 13.16 -17.87 -6.08
C LEU A 333 12.81 -16.39 -5.98
N MET A 334 11.53 -16.06 -5.97
CA MET A 334 11.06 -14.68 -6.00
C MET A 334 11.16 -13.97 -4.65
N GLY A 335 10.84 -14.67 -3.57
CA GLY A 335 10.69 -14.08 -2.22
C GLY A 335 11.94 -14.20 -1.35
N VAL A 336 12.92 -15.02 -1.73
CA VAL A 336 14.17 -15.21 -0.99
C VAL A 336 15.38 -14.93 -1.88
N GLU A 337 15.60 -15.71 -2.94
CA GLU A 337 16.83 -15.58 -3.74
C GLU A 337 16.93 -14.26 -4.48
N LEU A 338 15.86 -13.86 -5.18
CA LEU A 338 15.83 -12.58 -5.91
C LEU A 338 16.04 -11.40 -4.95
N GLN A 339 15.43 -11.44 -3.78
CA GLN A 339 15.50 -10.35 -2.80
C GLN A 339 16.91 -10.15 -2.23
N ASN A 340 17.72 -11.21 -2.23
CA ASN A 340 19.10 -11.20 -1.72
C ASN A 340 20.17 -11.05 -2.81
N VAL A 341 19.78 -10.82 -4.07
CA VAL A 341 20.75 -10.56 -5.14
C VAL A 341 21.51 -9.25 -4.86
N GLY A 342 22.84 -9.31 -5.00
CA GLY A 342 23.70 -8.15 -4.72
C GLY A 342 24.12 -8.00 -3.26
N GLY A 343 23.79 -8.96 -2.39
CA GLY A 343 24.02 -8.93 -0.95
C GLY A 343 22.75 -8.69 -0.16
N THR A 344 22.88 -8.55 1.15
CA THR A 344 21.74 -8.42 2.04
C THR A 344 20.89 -7.21 1.65
N PHE A 345 19.65 -7.45 1.24
CA PHE A 345 18.64 -6.45 0.92
C PHE A 345 18.88 -5.55 -0.31
N ALA A 346 19.93 -5.75 -1.13
CA ALA A 346 20.17 -4.85 -2.26
C ALA A 346 18.99 -4.83 -3.25
N PHE A 347 18.57 -5.98 -3.75
CA PHE A 347 17.40 -6.05 -4.64
C PHE A 347 16.09 -5.75 -3.90
N SER A 348 15.99 -6.03 -2.63
CA SER A 348 14.83 -5.71 -1.80
C SER A 348 14.58 -4.19 -1.74
N GLN A 349 15.63 -3.37 -1.71
CA GLN A 349 15.51 -1.91 -1.79
C GLN A 349 15.11 -1.44 -3.20
N ILE A 350 15.69 -2.03 -4.23
CA ILE A 350 15.30 -1.75 -5.63
C ILE A 350 13.82 -2.08 -5.83
N ARG A 351 13.37 -3.24 -5.39
CA ARG A 351 12.00 -3.70 -5.54
C ARG A 351 10.97 -2.74 -4.94
N SER A 352 11.26 -2.15 -3.78
CA SER A 352 10.33 -1.26 -3.05
C SER A 352 9.99 0.02 -3.80
N SER A 353 10.79 0.40 -4.80
CA SER A 353 10.57 1.61 -5.59
C SER A 353 10.40 1.34 -7.09
N LEU A 354 10.66 0.13 -7.55
CA LEU A 354 10.67 -0.19 -8.99
C LEU A 354 9.30 0.01 -9.66
N LYS A 355 8.22 -0.49 -9.03
CA LYS A 355 6.84 -0.29 -9.52
C LYS A 355 6.48 1.19 -9.55
N VAL A 356 6.75 1.91 -8.46
CA VAL A 356 6.47 3.36 -8.34
C VAL A 356 7.18 4.14 -9.43
N ARG A 357 8.45 3.88 -9.63
CA ARG A 357 9.27 4.61 -10.60
C ARG A 357 8.99 4.24 -12.03
N LEU A 358 8.56 3.00 -12.29
CA LEU A 358 8.24 2.53 -13.63
C LEU A 358 6.83 2.93 -14.08
N LEU A 359 5.84 2.83 -13.20
CA LEU A 359 4.44 2.97 -13.58
C LEU A 359 3.72 4.15 -12.95
N LEU A 360 3.95 4.43 -11.65
CA LEU A 360 3.08 5.36 -10.92
C LEU A 360 3.30 6.82 -11.29
N ASN A 361 4.49 7.18 -11.73
CA ASN A 361 4.84 8.56 -12.06
C ASN A 361 4.54 8.98 -13.51
N GLY A 362 3.98 8.11 -14.33
CA GLY A 362 3.72 8.38 -15.74
C GLY A 362 4.97 8.58 -16.60
N ASN A 363 6.16 8.50 -16.01
CA ASN A 363 7.47 8.55 -16.68
C ASN A 363 8.32 7.35 -16.27
N PRO A 364 8.37 6.28 -17.09
CA PRO A 364 9.08 5.06 -16.75
C PRO A 364 10.61 5.25 -16.66
N PHE A 365 11.16 6.31 -17.26
CA PHE A 365 12.59 6.61 -17.20
C PHE A 365 13.09 6.96 -15.78
N LEU A 366 12.17 7.22 -14.84
CA LEU A 366 12.54 7.33 -13.42
C LEU A 366 13.11 6.02 -12.88
N ALA A 367 12.62 4.87 -13.34
CA ALA A 367 13.18 3.57 -12.97
C ALA A 367 14.63 3.43 -13.47
N TRP A 368 14.90 3.84 -14.72
CA TRP A 368 16.26 3.90 -15.25
C TRP A 368 17.15 4.87 -14.45
N LEU A 369 16.67 6.10 -14.23
CA LEU A 369 17.46 7.13 -13.55
C LEU A 369 17.94 6.70 -12.15
N HIS A 370 17.08 5.99 -11.42
CA HIS A 370 17.36 5.59 -10.04
C HIS A 370 18.05 4.22 -9.89
N HIS A 371 17.96 3.35 -10.90
CA HIS A 371 18.40 1.96 -10.79
C HIS A 371 19.35 1.52 -11.92
N GLN A 372 19.84 2.46 -12.75
CA GLN A 372 20.71 2.12 -13.86
C GLN A 372 21.99 1.42 -13.40
N GLU A 373 22.63 1.91 -12.34
CA GLU A 373 23.91 1.38 -11.88
C GLU A 373 23.80 -0.09 -11.47
N GLU A 374 22.76 -0.43 -10.70
CA GLU A 374 22.56 -1.79 -10.21
C GLU A 374 22.02 -2.72 -11.31
N LEU A 375 21.02 -2.25 -12.08
CA LEU A 375 20.30 -3.13 -13.01
C LEU A 375 20.98 -3.31 -14.37
N THR A 376 21.95 -2.47 -14.74
CA THR A 376 22.79 -2.71 -15.92
C THR A 376 24.02 -3.56 -15.63
N GLY A 377 24.36 -3.74 -14.36
CA GLY A 377 25.51 -4.53 -13.89
C GLY A 377 25.16 -5.96 -13.46
N GLU A 378 26.05 -6.54 -12.64
CA GLU A 378 25.97 -7.92 -12.15
C GLU A 378 24.67 -8.25 -11.40
N ILE A 379 24.15 -7.29 -10.61
CA ILE A 379 22.89 -7.44 -9.89
C ILE A 379 21.75 -7.72 -10.89
N GLY A 380 21.69 -6.94 -11.97
CA GLY A 380 20.69 -7.15 -13.01
C GLY A 380 20.86 -8.48 -13.75
N ASP A 381 22.09 -8.93 -14.03
CA ASP A 381 22.34 -10.21 -14.68
C ASP A 381 21.88 -11.38 -13.81
N ARG A 382 22.22 -11.37 -12.54
CA ARG A 382 21.81 -12.40 -11.57
C ARG A 382 20.31 -12.40 -11.36
N ALA A 383 19.69 -11.21 -11.27
CA ALA A 383 18.24 -11.08 -11.14
C ALA A 383 17.51 -11.66 -12.36
N LEU A 384 17.98 -11.37 -13.59
CA LEU A 384 17.39 -11.93 -14.82
C LEU A 384 17.49 -13.46 -14.86
N ALA A 385 18.62 -14.04 -14.44
CA ALA A 385 18.80 -15.49 -14.39
C ALA A 385 17.81 -16.18 -13.42
N ILE A 386 17.56 -15.57 -12.25
CA ILE A 386 16.56 -16.07 -11.29
C ILE A 386 15.15 -15.93 -11.86
N LEU A 387 14.85 -14.80 -12.49
CA LEU A 387 13.55 -14.54 -13.08
C LEU A 387 13.20 -15.47 -14.24
N ASP A 388 14.18 -15.81 -15.09
CA ASP A 388 13.98 -16.79 -16.17
C ASP A 388 13.62 -18.17 -15.59
N GLN A 389 14.23 -18.57 -14.49
CA GLN A 389 13.85 -19.79 -13.77
C GLN A 389 12.43 -19.67 -13.18
N ALA A 390 12.14 -18.58 -12.46
CA ALA A 390 10.84 -18.35 -11.85
C ALA A 390 9.70 -18.36 -12.88
N ILE A 391 9.90 -17.74 -14.05
CA ILE A 391 8.94 -17.74 -15.16
C ILE A 391 8.73 -19.17 -15.69
N SER A 392 9.79 -19.95 -15.85
CA SER A 392 9.72 -21.31 -16.40
C SER A 392 8.89 -22.25 -15.52
N ILE A 393 8.97 -22.07 -14.19
CA ILE A 393 8.28 -22.92 -13.21
C ILE A 393 6.99 -22.30 -12.67
N ALA A 394 6.66 -21.06 -13.03
CA ALA A 394 5.49 -20.35 -12.50
C ALA A 394 4.23 -21.26 -12.51
N PRO A 395 3.61 -21.51 -11.35
CA PRO A 395 2.52 -22.47 -11.26
C PRO A 395 1.23 -21.99 -11.91
N GLU A 396 1.04 -20.69 -12.00
CA GLU A 396 -0.19 -20.05 -12.49
C GLU A 396 0.09 -18.70 -13.16
N ASN A 397 -0.92 -18.12 -13.81
CA ASN A 397 -0.79 -16.85 -14.53
C ASN A 397 -0.40 -15.69 -13.62
N ALA A 398 -0.86 -15.69 -12.38
CA ALA A 398 -0.55 -14.65 -11.40
C ALA A 398 0.94 -14.60 -11.06
N THR A 399 1.51 -15.75 -10.71
CA THR A 399 2.94 -15.88 -10.37
C THR A 399 3.82 -15.60 -11.58
N ARG A 400 3.41 -16.06 -12.76
CA ARG A 400 4.08 -15.74 -14.03
C ARG A 400 4.07 -14.24 -14.29
N GLY A 401 2.92 -13.59 -14.15
CA GLY A 401 2.75 -12.16 -14.42
C GLY A 401 3.63 -11.27 -13.54
N VAL A 402 3.76 -11.60 -12.25
CA VAL A 402 4.67 -10.90 -11.33
C VAL A 402 6.13 -11.06 -11.78
N SER A 403 6.55 -12.29 -12.14
CA SER A 403 7.92 -12.57 -12.58
C SER A 403 8.25 -11.85 -13.90
N GLU A 404 7.35 -11.90 -14.87
CA GLU A 404 7.49 -11.22 -16.18
C GLU A 404 7.53 -9.69 -16.04
N PHE A 405 6.76 -9.13 -15.07
CA PHE A 405 6.83 -7.70 -14.80
C PHE A 405 8.23 -7.28 -14.32
N VAL A 406 8.77 -7.97 -13.31
CA VAL A 406 10.10 -7.64 -12.77
C VAL A 406 11.16 -7.77 -13.85
N ARG A 407 11.09 -8.85 -14.64
CA ARG A 407 11.98 -9.07 -15.78
C ARG A 407 11.93 -7.93 -16.79
N GLY A 408 10.72 -7.57 -17.21
CA GLY A 408 10.50 -6.47 -18.15
C GLY A 408 10.95 -5.11 -17.62
N ALA A 409 10.81 -4.86 -16.31
CA ALA A 409 11.31 -3.64 -15.69
C ALA A 409 12.84 -3.54 -15.74
N ILE A 410 13.55 -4.64 -15.49
CA ILE A 410 15.03 -4.69 -15.61
C ILE A 410 15.44 -4.47 -17.08
N GLU A 411 14.80 -5.15 -18.02
CA GLU A 411 15.06 -5.00 -19.45
C GLU A 411 14.83 -3.56 -19.91
N PHE A 412 13.72 -2.92 -19.45
CA PHE A 412 13.46 -1.53 -19.75
C PHE A 412 14.61 -0.62 -19.30
N VAL A 413 15.10 -0.79 -18.06
CA VAL A 413 16.23 0.01 -17.55
C VAL A 413 17.46 -0.16 -18.43
N ARG A 414 17.78 -1.38 -18.88
CA ARG A 414 18.91 -1.67 -19.76
C ARG A 414 18.76 -1.05 -21.14
N TYR A 415 17.58 -1.16 -21.76
CA TYR A 415 17.32 -0.51 -23.05
C TYR A 415 17.36 1.01 -22.96
N ALA A 416 16.83 1.59 -21.88
CA ALA A 416 16.89 3.02 -21.63
C ALA A 416 18.33 3.51 -21.48
N ASP A 417 19.18 2.76 -20.79
CA ASP A 417 20.60 3.06 -20.63
C ASP A 417 21.37 3.01 -21.97
N GLN A 418 21.16 1.96 -22.76
CA GLN A 418 21.73 1.84 -24.10
C GLN A 418 21.30 3.00 -25.00
N ALA A 419 20.03 3.37 -24.97
CA ALA A 419 19.50 4.48 -25.75
C ALA A 419 20.11 5.82 -25.32
N ARG A 420 20.25 6.03 -24.02
CA ARG A 420 20.87 7.23 -23.48
C ARG A 420 22.35 7.35 -23.90
N GLN A 421 23.09 6.26 -23.83
CA GLN A 421 24.51 6.21 -24.26
C GLN A 421 24.63 6.51 -25.76
N ALA A 422 23.81 5.88 -26.59
CA ALA A 422 23.81 6.10 -28.04
C ALA A 422 23.43 7.55 -28.39
N TYR A 423 22.42 8.12 -27.72
CA TYR A 423 22.01 9.51 -27.91
C TYR A 423 23.13 10.49 -27.54
N ALA A 424 23.81 10.26 -26.42
CA ALA A 424 24.96 11.09 -25.99
C ALA A 424 26.15 11.05 -26.96
N GLN A 425 26.29 9.95 -27.72
CA GLN A 425 27.32 9.78 -28.76
C GLN A 425 26.90 10.36 -30.12
N GLY A 426 25.74 10.99 -30.22
CA GLY A 426 25.22 11.52 -31.49
C GLY A 426 24.71 10.43 -32.46
N LEU A 427 24.25 9.30 -31.94
CA LEU A 427 23.74 8.15 -32.70
C LEU A 427 22.20 7.98 -32.51
N PRO A 428 21.37 8.93 -32.99
CA PRO A 428 19.93 8.94 -32.73
C PRO A 428 19.22 7.69 -33.29
N GLY A 429 19.66 7.17 -34.42
CA GLY A 429 19.09 5.94 -34.98
C GLY A 429 19.31 4.72 -34.09
N VAL A 430 20.48 4.60 -33.44
CA VAL A 430 20.77 3.54 -32.48
C VAL A 430 19.95 3.71 -31.22
N ALA A 431 19.82 4.95 -30.72
CA ALA A 431 19.00 5.25 -29.54
C ALA A 431 17.50 4.86 -29.77
N VAL A 432 16.95 5.18 -30.94
CA VAL A 432 15.60 4.77 -31.32
C VAL A 432 15.48 3.24 -31.38
N ALA A 433 16.46 2.56 -32.00
CA ALA A 433 16.46 1.10 -32.08
C ALA A 433 16.47 0.46 -30.68
N SER A 434 17.25 1.00 -29.75
CA SER A 434 17.31 0.50 -28.37
C SER A 434 16.00 0.71 -27.60
N LEU A 435 15.25 1.80 -27.81
CA LEU A 435 13.98 2.04 -27.12
C LEU A 435 12.79 1.29 -27.75
N THR A 436 12.89 0.86 -29.00
CA THR A 436 11.78 0.22 -29.72
C THR A 436 11.23 -1.02 -29.00
N PRO A 437 12.04 -1.92 -28.43
CA PRO A 437 11.56 -3.07 -27.65
C PRO A 437 10.78 -2.69 -26.39
N CYS A 438 11.04 -1.50 -25.82
CA CYS A 438 10.35 -1.05 -24.60
C CYS A 438 8.83 -0.93 -24.80
N ARG A 439 8.36 -0.65 -26.01
CA ARG A 439 6.93 -0.60 -26.35
C ARG A 439 6.28 -1.96 -26.08
N GLN A 440 6.93 -3.03 -26.51
CA GLN A 440 6.43 -4.38 -26.32
C GLN A 440 6.44 -4.80 -24.84
N ILE A 441 7.40 -4.32 -24.06
CA ILE A 441 7.44 -4.57 -22.60
C ILE A 441 6.15 -4.04 -21.95
N PHE A 442 5.79 -2.79 -22.19
CA PHE A 442 4.58 -2.20 -21.62
C PHE A 442 3.28 -2.79 -22.19
N GLU A 443 3.26 -3.20 -23.46
CA GLU A 443 2.13 -3.95 -24.04
C GLU A 443 1.93 -5.31 -23.35
N ASN A 444 3.02 -6.01 -23.06
CA ASN A 444 2.97 -7.28 -22.33
C ASN A 444 2.50 -7.06 -20.88
N MET A 445 3.00 -6.01 -20.21
CA MET A 445 2.55 -5.65 -18.86
C MET A 445 1.06 -5.32 -18.84
N GLU A 446 0.57 -4.52 -19.79
CA GLU A 446 -0.87 -4.22 -19.93
C GLU A 446 -1.69 -5.49 -20.16
N LYS A 447 -1.23 -6.38 -21.04
CA LYS A 447 -1.89 -7.65 -21.32
C LYS A 447 -1.97 -8.53 -20.08
N THR A 448 -0.88 -8.60 -19.31
CA THR A 448 -0.84 -9.34 -18.05
C THR A 448 -1.79 -8.72 -17.03
N ALA A 449 -1.77 -7.41 -16.87
CA ALA A 449 -2.70 -6.70 -15.99
C ALA A 449 -4.15 -7.00 -16.32
N ARG A 450 -4.52 -6.98 -17.60
CA ARG A 450 -5.88 -7.33 -18.04
C ARG A 450 -6.24 -8.78 -17.74
N ALA A 451 -5.33 -9.71 -17.95
CA ALA A 451 -5.57 -11.13 -17.71
C ALA A 451 -5.73 -11.47 -16.23
N THR A 452 -4.98 -10.80 -15.35
CA THR A 452 -5.00 -11.05 -13.91
C THR A 452 -6.08 -10.27 -13.17
N ASN A 453 -6.39 -9.05 -13.62
CA ASN A 453 -7.34 -8.16 -12.93
C ASN A 453 -8.79 -8.39 -13.32
N PHE A 454 -9.05 -8.96 -14.49
CA PHE A 454 -10.41 -9.04 -15.03
C PHE A 454 -11.35 -9.91 -14.18
N ASN A 455 -10.81 -10.87 -13.46
CA ASN A 455 -11.57 -11.81 -12.64
C ASN A 455 -11.50 -11.53 -11.13
N SER A 456 -10.57 -10.67 -10.68
CA SER A 456 -10.35 -10.41 -9.25
C SER A 456 -10.61 -8.97 -8.84
N GLY A 457 -11.18 -8.14 -9.74
CA GLY A 457 -11.46 -6.74 -9.46
C GLY A 457 -10.23 -5.90 -9.14
N GLY A 458 -9.04 -6.39 -9.49
CA GLY A 458 -7.78 -5.70 -9.23
C GLY A 458 -7.68 -4.37 -9.96
N SER A 459 -6.58 -3.70 -9.77
CA SER A 459 -6.37 -2.31 -10.18
C SER A 459 -6.54 -2.08 -11.69
N LEU A 460 -7.66 -1.51 -12.09
CA LEU A 460 -7.84 -1.00 -13.45
C LEU A 460 -6.84 0.12 -13.77
N ALA A 461 -6.33 0.80 -12.74
CA ALA A 461 -5.31 1.84 -12.87
C ALA A 461 -3.99 1.27 -13.41
N ASP A 462 -3.59 0.07 -13.04
CA ASP A 462 -2.35 -0.53 -13.56
C ASP A 462 -2.41 -0.74 -15.07
N ILE A 463 -3.58 -1.03 -15.63
CA ILE A 463 -3.79 -1.08 -17.10
C ILE A 463 -3.52 0.30 -17.70
N GLN A 464 -4.09 1.35 -17.12
CA GLN A 464 -3.90 2.71 -17.61
C GLN A 464 -2.44 3.18 -17.43
N ARG A 465 -1.79 2.83 -16.33
CA ARG A 465 -0.39 3.13 -16.06
C ARG A 465 0.55 2.54 -17.11
N CYS A 466 0.32 1.29 -17.51
CA CYS A 466 1.09 0.65 -18.59
C CYS A 466 0.93 1.40 -19.93
N LYS A 467 -0.28 1.88 -20.25
CA LYS A 467 -0.52 2.70 -21.45
C LYS A 467 0.22 4.02 -21.39
N VAL A 468 0.09 4.75 -20.27
CA VAL A 468 0.77 6.05 -20.08
C VAL A 468 2.29 5.89 -20.18
N ALA A 469 2.87 4.85 -19.57
CA ALA A 469 4.29 4.57 -19.67
C ALA A 469 4.72 4.27 -21.11
N LYS A 470 3.96 3.47 -21.86
CA LYS A 470 4.19 3.21 -23.28
C LYS A 470 4.15 4.50 -24.12
N GLU A 471 3.09 5.31 -23.95
CA GLU A 471 2.95 6.59 -24.65
C GLU A 471 4.11 7.54 -24.37
N HIS A 472 4.62 7.54 -23.12
CA HIS A 472 5.78 8.34 -22.77
C HIS A 472 7.03 7.89 -23.52
N VAL A 473 7.29 6.59 -23.60
CA VAL A 473 8.40 6.02 -24.40
C VAL A 473 8.26 6.40 -25.87
N GLU A 474 7.05 6.32 -26.42
CA GLU A 474 6.77 6.71 -27.82
C GLU A 474 7.08 8.20 -28.08
N LYS A 475 6.73 9.07 -27.13
CA LYS A 475 7.08 10.50 -27.21
C LYS A 475 8.60 10.70 -27.20
N VAL A 476 9.34 9.98 -26.36
CA VAL A 476 10.81 10.06 -26.33
C VAL A 476 11.40 9.57 -27.66
N ILE A 477 10.94 8.44 -28.17
CA ILE A 477 11.35 7.91 -29.49
C ILE A 477 11.11 8.94 -30.61
N LEU A 478 9.93 9.57 -30.64
CA LEU A 478 9.58 10.57 -31.65
C LEU A 478 10.55 11.77 -31.57
N ARG A 479 10.81 12.28 -30.36
CA ARG A 479 11.72 13.42 -30.17
C ARG A 479 13.15 13.11 -30.61
N ILE A 480 13.63 11.89 -30.36
CA ILE A 480 14.95 11.46 -30.82
C ILE A 480 14.98 11.36 -32.37
N LYS A 481 13.92 10.89 -33.00
CA LYS A 481 13.81 10.86 -34.49
C LYS A 481 13.83 12.28 -35.07
N GLU A 482 13.02 13.19 -34.55
CA GLU A 482 12.98 14.58 -35.00
C GLU A 482 14.36 15.26 -34.90
N PHE A 483 15.13 14.94 -33.87
CA PHE A 483 16.51 15.38 -33.76
C PHE A 483 17.41 14.74 -34.83
N GLY A 484 17.30 13.43 -35.04
CA GLY A 484 18.07 12.69 -36.05
C GLY A 484 17.77 13.13 -37.47
N ASP A 485 16.53 13.51 -37.76
CA ASP A 485 16.07 14.00 -39.05
C ASP A 485 16.43 15.50 -39.29
N GLY A 486 17.03 16.15 -38.30
CA GLY A 486 17.42 17.58 -38.37
C GLY A 486 16.24 18.54 -38.22
N ASN A 487 15.06 18.08 -37.86
CA ASN A 487 13.87 18.92 -37.62
C ASN A 487 13.96 19.69 -36.29
N LEU A 488 14.79 19.24 -35.37
CA LEU A 488 15.14 19.88 -34.11
C LEU A 488 16.64 20.04 -34.03
N GLY A 489 17.11 21.21 -33.59
CA GLY A 489 18.48 21.37 -33.09
C GLY A 489 18.74 20.45 -31.91
N TYR A 490 20.00 20.25 -31.55
CA TYR A 490 20.32 19.49 -30.35
C TYR A 490 19.55 20.05 -29.16
N LEU A 491 18.67 19.23 -28.65
CA LEU A 491 18.06 19.42 -27.35
C LEU A 491 18.55 18.26 -26.51
N PRO A 492 18.84 18.43 -25.25
CA PRO A 492 18.99 17.30 -24.33
C PRO A 492 17.62 16.63 -24.11
N ALA A 493 16.95 16.27 -25.22
CA ALA A 493 15.55 15.85 -25.24
C ALA A 493 15.34 14.60 -24.41
N PHE A 494 16.30 13.67 -24.44
CA PHE A 494 16.29 12.50 -23.59
C PHE A 494 16.35 12.91 -22.12
N GLU A 495 17.27 13.78 -21.75
CA GLU A 495 17.46 14.24 -20.37
C GLU A 495 16.28 15.08 -19.87
N VAL A 496 15.74 15.98 -20.71
CA VAL A 496 14.56 16.78 -20.38
C VAL A 496 13.33 15.91 -20.16
N LEU A 497 13.08 14.95 -21.06
CA LEU A 497 11.90 14.10 -20.98
C LEU A 497 11.99 13.00 -19.90
N THR A 498 13.22 12.66 -19.49
CA THR A 498 13.46 11.63 -18.47
C THR A 498 13.79 12.20 -17.10
N HIS A 499 14.09 13.50 -16.99
CA HIS A 499 14.56 14.08 -15.76
C HIS A 499 13.44 14.34 -14.76
N PRO A 500 13.59 13.94 -13.48
CA PRO A 500 12.52 13.99 -12.48
C PRO A 500 12.08 15.41 -12.10
N LYS A 501 12.91 16.43 -12.25
CA LYS A 501 12.53 17.82 -11.92
C LYS A 501 11.39 18.38 -12.77
N PHE A 502 11.09 17.76 -13.91
CA PHE A 502 9.95 18.12 -14.75
C PHE A 502 8.71 17.29 -14.47
N MET A 503 8.82 16.38 -13.52
CA MET A 503 7.74 15.54 -13.06
C MET A 503 7.31 15.98 -11.65
N PRO A 504 6.03 15.83 -11.30
CA PRO A 504 5.61 15.99 -9.91
C PRO A 504 6.44 15.10 -9.00
N HIS A 505 6.57 15.48 -7.75
CA HIS A 505 7.32 14.71 -6.75
C HIS A 505 6.80 13.26 -6.68
N ASP A 506 7.68 12.28 -6.47
CA ASP A 506 7.37 10.85 -6.47
C ASP A 506 6.08 10.48 -5.71
N GLN A 507 5.85 11.10 -4.56
CA GLN A 507 4.67 10.86 -3.76
C GLN A 507 3.39 11.54 -4.27
N ALA A 508 3.50 12.55 -5.14
CA ALA A 508 2.33 13.27 -5.65
C ALA A 508 1.74 12.64 -6.93
N CYS A 509 2.53 11.85 -7.66
CA CYS A 509 2.13 11.37 -8.98
C CYS A 509 1.11 10.26 -8.97
N TRP A 510 1.16 9.36 -8.00
CA TRP A 510 0.25 8.22 -8.01
C TRP A 510 -1.21 8.64 -7.77
N TRP A 511 -1.46 9.77 -7.09
CA TRP A 511 -2.80 10.33 -6.94
C TRP A 511 -3.42 10.73 -8.27
N LEU A 512 -2.65 11.38 -9.14
CA LEU A 512 -3.14 11.83 -10.44
C LEU A 512 -3.52 10.65 -11.32
N ILE A 513 -2.76 9.56 -11.25
CA ILE A 513 -3.06 8.33 -11.99
C ILE A 513 -4.28 7.64 -11.40
N ASN A 514 -4.42 7.64 -10.09
CA ASN A 514 -5.61 7.13 -9.42
C ASN A 514 -6.87 7.88 -9.85
N LYS A 515 -6.79 9.20 -9.99
CA LYS A 515 -7.88 10.01 -10.51
C LYS A 515 -8.29 9.55 -11.92
N TRP A 516 -7.33 9.39 -12.81
CA TRP A 516 -7.62 8.99 -14.21
C TRP A 516 -8.18 7.57 -14.31
N ALA A 517 -7.79 6.67 -13.45
CA ALA A 517 -8.33 5.32 -13.42
C ALA A 517 -9.79 5.26 -12.97
N ASN A 518 -10.24 6.25 -12.23
CA ASN A 518 -11.61 6.34 -11.72
C ASN A 518 -12.56 7.16 -12.62
N GLU A 519 -12.01 7.93 -13.57
CA GLU A 519 -12.76 8.59 -14.64
C GLU A 519 -13.03 7.62 -15.80
#